data_30446c0e2bb992ab1fb3167711ac2a84
#
_entry.id   30446c0e2bb992ab1fb3167711ac2a84
#
_cell.length_a   1.000
_cell.length_b   1.000
_cell.length_c   1.000
_cell.angle_alpha   90.00
_cell.angle_beta   90.00
_cell.angle_gamma   90.00
#
_symmetry.space_group_name_H-M   'P 1'
#
loop_
_entity.id
_entity.type
_entity.pdbx_description
1 polymer ?
#
loop_
_entity_poly.entity_id
_entity_poly.type
_entity_poly.pdbx_seq_one_letter_code
_entity_poly.pdbx_strand_id
1 'polypeptide(L)'
;MPLLQVATVGGCLQEVVTVSVIVDEPVVARVCAIDIGKANLVACVRVPHDSAPGRRAQQVRELSTDTRALLKLADWLRCQGVELVAMEATSDYWKPVFYLLEAQGFTCWLLNARHVKNVPGRPKTDKLDAVWLAKVIEAGMCRPSLVHPAPIRRLRDLARYRRARVRERTREKARLEK
;
A
#
# COMPACT_ATOMS: atom_id res chain seq x y z
N MET A 1 -10.46 -28.10 -6.77
CA MET A 1 -11.15 -28.83 -7.84
C MET A 1 -12.64 -28.63 -7.65
N PRO A 2 -13.37 -27.90 -8.51
CA PRO A 2 -14.80 -27.76 -8.39
C PRO A 2 -15.50 -29.05 -8.86
N LEU A 3 -16.39 -29.55 -8.04
CA LEU A 3 -17.27 -30.69 -8.36
C LEU A 3 -18.31 -30.26 -9.40
N LEU A 4 -18.28 -30.95 -10.55
CA LEU A 4 -19.34 -30.88 -11.56
C LEU A 4 -20.58 -31.61 -11.02
N GLN A 5 -21.65 -30.91 -10.73
CA GLN A 5 -23.00 -31.51 -10.56
C GLN A 5 -23.72 -31.46 -11.92
N VAL A 6 -23.97 -32.65 -12.46
CA VAL A 6 -24.78 -32.83 -13.66
C VAL A 6 -26.23 -33.08 -13.25
N ALA A 7 -27.13 -32.15 -13.56
CA ALA A 7 -28.56 -32.38 -13.41
C ALA A 7 -29.15 -32.75 -14.79
N THR A 8 -29.70 -33.96 -14.89
CA THR A 8 -30.37 -34.46 -16.11
C THR A 8 -31.86 -34.16 -16.02
N VAL A 9 -32.37 -33.34 -16.91
CA VAL A 9 -33.82 -33.16 -17.12
C VAL A 9 -34.09 -33.29 -18.62
N GLY A 10 -34.76 -34.38 -18.99
CA GLY A 10 -35.50 -34.57 -20.24
C GLY A 10 -34.77 -34.32 -21.54
N GLY A 11 -34.13 -35.31 -22.09
CA GLY A 11 -34.09 -35.63 -23.53
C GLY A 11 -33.39 -34.68 -24.51
N CYS A 12 -32.63 -33.68 -24.09
CA CYS A 12 -31.80 -32.87 -24.98
C CYS A 12 -30.57 -32.39 -24.17
N LEU A 13 -29.37 -32.81 -24.61
CA LEU A 13 -28.12 -32.34 -24.02
C LEU A 13 -27.90 -30.87 -24.38
N GLN A 14 -28.43 -29.96 -23.60
CA GLN A 14 -27.94 -28.59 -23.58
C GLN A 14 -26.84 -28.50 -22.54
N GLU A 15 -25.63 -28.27 -22.98
CA GLU A 15 -24.53 -27.85 -22.08
C GLU A 15 -24.92 -26.54 -21.41
N VAL A 16 -25.37 -26.63 -20.17
CA VAL A 16 -25.51 -25.44 -19.32
C VAL A 16 -24.10 -25.05 -18.92
N VAL A 17 -23.51 -24.13 -19.66
CA VAL A 17 -22.32 -23.42 -19.23
C VAL A 17 -22.72 -22.60 -18.01
N THR A 18 -22.52 -23.18 -16.83
CA THR A 18 -22.64 -22.41 -15.57
C THR A 18 -21.44 -21.47 -15.56
N VAL A 19 -21.63 -20.25 -16.01
CA VAL A 19 -20.67 -19.16 -15.73
C VAL A 19 -20.71 -18.97 -14.22
N SER A 20 -19.78 -19.63 -13.53
CA SER A 20 -19.48 -19.27 -12.14
C SER A 20 -19.04 -17.81 -12.18
N VAL A 21 -19.89 -16.92 -11.68
CA VAL A 21 -19.49 -15.57 -11.33
C VAL A 21 -18.31 -15.76 -10.36
N ILE A 22 -17.10 -15.53 -10.85
CA ILE A 22 -15.92 -15.44 -9.99
C ILE A 22 -16.24 -14.23 -9.11
N VAL A 23 -16.73 -14.50 -7.90
CA VAL A 23 -16.72 -13.50 -6.84
C VAL A 23 -15.23 -13.19 -6.69
N ASP A 24 -14.82 -11.99 -7.07
CA ASP A 24 -13.43 -11.52 -6.95
C ASP A 24 -13.03 -11.63 -5.48
N GLU A 25 -12.48 -12.79 -5.10
CA GLU A 25 -11.89 -12.95 -3.79
C GLU A 25 -10.69 -12.02 -3.73
N PRO A 26 -10.59 -11.19 -2.69
CA PRO A 26 -9.48 -10.27 -2.58
C PRO A 26 -8.16 -11.05 -2.51
N VAL A 27 -7.19 -10.63 -3.30
CA VAL A 27 -5.83 -11.24 -3.30
C VAL A 27 -5.18 -11.09 -1.92
N VAL A 28 -5.51 -10.00 -1.19
CA VAL A 28 -5.11 -9.76 0.20
C VAL A 28 -6.34 -9.43 1.02
N ALA A 29 -6.62 -10.25 2.04
CA ALA A 29 -7.85 -10.13 2.80
C ALA A 29 -7.90 -8.90 3.73
N ARG A 30 -6.76 -8.49 4.31
CA ARG A 30 -6.68 -7.42 5.32
C ARG A 30 -5.61 -6.41 4.93
N VAL A 31 -6.05 -5.30 4.32
CA VAL A 31 -5.16 -4.28 3.77
C VAL A 31 -5.35 -2.92 4.42
N CYS A 32 -4.27 -2.17 4.46
CA CYS A 32 -4.29 -0.73 4.73
C CYS A 32 -3.63 0.01 3.58
N ALA A 33 -4.29 1.02 3.04
CA ALA A 33 -3.69 1.98 2.13
C ALA A 33 -3.48 3.31 2.84
N ILE A 34 -2.32 3.93 2.61
CA ILE A 34 -1.95 5.21 3.22
C ILE A 34 -1.63 6.21 2.12
N ASP A 35 -2.37 7.31 2.10
CA ASP A 35 -2.01 8.51 1.36
C ASP A 35 -1.25 9.46 2.30
N ILE A 36 -0.05 9.88 1.89
CA ILE A 36 0.91 10.57 2.77
C ILE A 36 1.14 11.99 2.28
N GLY A 37 0.68 12.95 3.08
CA GLY A 37 1.06 14.34 2.97
C GLY A 37 2.29 14.71 3.81
N LYS A 38 2.67 15.98 3.80
CA LYS A 38 3.80 16.50 4.58
C LYS A 38 3.55 16.45 6.09
N ALA A 39 2.39 16.88 6.53
CA ALA A 39 2.03 17.01 7.95
C ALA A 39 1.02 15.96 8.42
N ASN A 40 0.16 15.50 7.52
CA ASN A 40 -0.91 14.56 7.79
C ASN A 40 -0.85 13.40 6.82
N LEU A 41 -1.42 12.28 7.22
CA LEU A 41 -1.66 11.12 6.37
C LEU A 41 -3.12 10.67 6.52
N VAL A 42 -3.64 10.03 5.49
CA VAL A 42 -4.95 9.38 5.51
C VAL A 42 -4.75 7.88 5.34
N ALA A 43 -5.18 7.10 6.32
CA ALA A 43 -5.11 5.65 6.30
C ALA A 43 -6.51 5.05 6.11
N CYS A 44 -6.66 4.19 5.13
CA CYS A 44 -7.87 3.42 4.88
C CYS A 44 -7.60 1.94 5.11
N VAL A 45 -8.26 1.35 6.10
CA VAL A 45 -8.24 -0.08 6.38
C VAL A 45 -9.46 -0.73 5.74
N ARG A 46 -9.24 -1.85 5.04
CA ARG A 46 -10.29 -2.72 4.50
C ARG A 46 -10.04 -4.15 4.95
N VAL A 47 -11.05 -4.72 5.61
CA VAL A 47 -11.01 -6.07 6.17
C VAL A 47 -12.33 -6.81 5.87
N PRO A 48 -12.38 -8.15 5.96
CA PRO A 48 -13.65 -8.87 5.92
C PRO A 48 -14.62 -8.33 6.96
N HIS A 49 -15.92 -8.32 6.64
CA HIS A 49 -16.94 -7.89 7.58
C HIS A 49 -17.31 -9.07 8.49
N ASP A 50 -17.27 -8.90 9.82
CA ASP A 50 -17.41 -9.99 10.79
C ASP A 50 -18.76 -10.70 10.71
N SER A 51 -19.85 -9.95 10.43
CA SER A 51 -21.24 -10.47 10.45
C SER A 51 -21.88 -10.60 9.06
N ALA A 52 -21.16 -10.28 7.99
CA ALA A 52 -21.71 -10.32 6.63
C ALA A 52 -20.68 -10.93 5.65
N PRO A 53 -20.72 -12.26 5.41
CA PRO A 53 -19.82 -12.93 4.47
C PRO A 53 -19.86 -12.29 3.08
N GLY A 54 -18.70 -12.11 2.46
CA GLY A 54 -18.55 -11.45 1.15
C GLY A 54 -18.62 -9.91 1.18
N ARG A 55 -18.95 -9.29 2.32
CA ARG A 55 -18.86 -7.83 2.48
C ARG A 55 -17.53 -7.42 3.08
N ARG A 56 -17.16 -6.16 2.81
CA ARG A 56 -15.92 -5.54 3.32
C ARG A 56 -16.28 -4.43 4.32
N ALA A 57 -15.69 -4.50 5.51
CA ALA A 57 -15.65 -3.38 6.44
C ALA A 57 -14.55 -2.40 6.02
N GLN A 58 -14.83 -1.12 6.09
CA GLN A 58 -13.92 -0.05 5.71
C GLN A 58 -13.88 1.01 6.79
N GLN A 59 -12.67 1.38 7.20
CA GLN A 59 -12.47 2.46 8.16
C GLN A 59 -11.40 3.41 7.62
N VAL A 60 -11.64 4.71 7.73
CA VAL A 60 -10.70 5.76 7.31
C VAL A 60 -10.34 6.61 8.52
N ARG A 61 -9.04 6.86 8.72
CA ARG A 61 -8.53 7.75 9.76
C ARG A 61 -7.53 8.73 9.17
N GLU A 62 -7.60 9.95 9.64
CA GLU A 62 -6.61 10.98 9.37
C GLU A 62 -5.75 11.15 10.64
N LEU A 63 -4.42 11.15 10.45
CA LEU A 63 -3.45 11.27 11.53
C LEU A 63 -2.32 12.21 11.11
N SER A 64 -1.64 12.78 12.10
CA SER A 64 -0.40 13.51 11.85
C SER A 64 0.77 12.54 11.55
N THR A 65 1.81 13.05 10.91
CA THR A 65 2.99 12.26 10.53
C THR A 65 4.07 12.22 11.63
N ASP A 66 3.75 12.66 12.85
CA ASP A 66 4.65 12.55 13.98
C ASP A 66 4.78 11.10 14.50
N THR A 67 5.90 10.81 15.16
CA THR A 67 6.21 9.45 15.64
C THR A 67 5.13 8.89 16.57
N ARG A 68 4.54 9.73 17.43
CA ARG A 68 3.51 9.29 18.39
C ARG A 68 2.22 8.88 17.66
N ALA A 69 1.82 9.63 16.66
CA ALA A 69 0.65 9.29 15.82
C ALA A 69 0.91 8.04 14.99
N LEU A 70 2.13 7.86 14.46
CA LEU A 70 2.50 6.66 13.71
C LEU A 70 2.52 5.41 14.59
N LEU A 71 2.92 5.49 15.84
CA LEU A 71 2.82 4.37 16.79
C LEU A 71 1.36 4.01 17.07
N LYS A 72 0.49 5.01 17.29
CA LYS A 72 -0.96 4.78 17.43
C LYS A 72 -1.57 4.16 16.15
N LEU A 73 -1.09 4.56 14.98
CA LEU A 73 -1.47 3.93 13.72
C LEU A 73 -1.08 2.45 13.73
N ALA A 74 0.16 2.11 14.09
CA ALA A 74 0.63 0.73 14.15
C ALA A 74 -0.23 -0.12 15.10
N ASP A 75 -0.58 0.39 16.28
CA ASP A 75 -1.45 -0.31 17.23
C ASP A 75 -2.85 -0.54 16.66
N TRP A 76 -3.43 0.48 16.01
CA TRP A 76 -4.72 0.33 15.34
C TRP A 76 -4.67 -0.72 14.23
N LEU A 77 -3.62 -0.74 13.39
CA LEU A 77 -3.45 -1.72 12.31
C LEU A 77 -3.35 -3.15 12.87
N ARG A 78 -2.65 -3.35 14.01
CA ARG A 78 -2.61 -4.67 14.70
C ARG A 78 -3.98 -5.08 15.18
N CYS A 79 -4.75 -4.17 15.81
CA CYS A 79 -6.12 -4.48 16.27
C CYS A 79 -7.04 -4.88 15.11
N GLN A 80 -6.82 -4.33 13.91
CA GLN A 80 -7.57 -4.69 12.70
C GLN A 80 -7.02 -5.95 12.01
N GLY A 81 -5.92 -6.52 12.49
CA GLY A 81 -5.26 -7.68 11.89
C GLY A 81 -4.76 -7.43 10.47
N VAL A 82 -4.30 -6.20 10.18
CA VAL A 82 -3.82 -5.83 8.84
C VAL A 82 -2.57 -6.63 8.48
N GLU A 83 -2.60 -7.27 7.30
CA GLU A 83 -1.53 -8.10 6.76
C GLU A 83 -0.57 -7.29 5.88
N LEU A 84 -1.13 -6.36 5.11
CA LEU A 84 -0.39 -5.56 4.15
C LEU A 84 -0.70 -4.08 4.32
N VAL A 85 0.35 -3.28 4.44
CA VAL A 85 0.26 -1.81 4.42
C VAL A 85 0.91 -1.30 3.15
N ALA A 86 0.16 -0.59 2.32
CA ALA A 86 0.68 -0.01 1.10
C ALA A 86 0.57 1.52 1.11
N MET A 87 1.56 2.19 0.55
CA MET A 87 1.61 3.65 0.49
C MET A 87 2.18 4.14 -0.83
N GLU A 88 1.71 5.30 -1.28
CA GLU A 88 2.22 5.94 -2.50
C GLU A 88 3.57 6.63 -2.23
N ALA A 89 4.51 6.50 -3.19
CA ALA A 89 5.83 7.13 -3.14
C ALA A 89 5.74 8.63 -3.48
N THR A 90 5.21 9.44 -2.56
CA THR A 90 5.13 10.90 -2.71
C THR A 90 6.34 11.54 -2.06
N SER A 91 7.24 12.16 -2.85
CA SER A 91 8.48 12.78 -2.35
C SER A 91 9.26 11.83 -1.41
N ASP A 92 9.83 12.36 -0.32
CA ASP A 92 10.53 11.61 0.73
C ASP A 92 9.66 11.36 1.99
N TYR A 93 8.40 11.82 2.00
CA TYR A 93 7.50 11.76 3.16
C TYR A 93 7.11 10.32 3.54
N TRP A 94 7.17 9.38 2.60
CA TRP A 94 6.89 7.98 2.87
C TRP A 94 7.93 7.29 3.77
N LYS A 95 9.19 7.79 3.79
CA LYS A 95 10.30 7.11 4.50
C LYS A 95 10.04 6.93 6.00
N PRO A 96 9.69 7.96 6.78
CA PRO A 96 9.43 7.80 8.22
C PRO A 96 8.28 6.81 8.49
N VAL A 97 7.20 6.91 7.71
CA VAL A 97 6.02 6.04 7.85
C VAL A 97 6.38 4.58 7.53
N PHE A 98 7.01 4.35 6.38
CA PHE A 98 7.44 3.02 5.94
C PHE A 98 8.39 2.38 6.93
N TYR A 99 9.45 3.10 7.34
CA TYR A 99 10.49 2.53 8.21
C TYR A 99 9.97 2.23 9.61
N LEU A 100 9.06 3.06 10.13
CA LEU A 100 8.45 2.79 11.42
C LEU A 100 7.53 1.57 11.34
N LEU A 101 6.65 1.47 10.35
CA LEU A 101 5.74 0.34 10.21
C LEU A 101 6.49 -0.96 9.91
N GLU A 102 7.54 -0.92 9.06
CA GLU A 102 8.43 -2.06 8.83
C GLU A 102 9.10 -2.52 10.13
N ALA A 103 9.61 -1.59 10.95
CA ALA A 103 10.21 -1.90 12.25
C ALA A 103 9.19 -2.45 13.26
N GLN A 104 7.91 -2.15 13.09
CA GLN A 104 6.80 -2.70 13.87
C GLN A 104 6.32 -4.07 13.36
N GLY A 105 6.97 -4.63 12.32
CA GLY A 105 6.72 -5.98 11.79
C GLY A 105 5.66 -6.06 10.70
N PHE A 106 5.18 -4.93 10.17
CA PHE A 106 4.22 -4.95 9.06
C PHE A 106 4.88 -5.25 7.72
N THR A 107 4.20 -5.99 6.86
CA THR A 107 4.54 -6.07 5.44
C THR A 107 4.17 -4.76 4.77
N CYS A 108 5.18 -4.01 4.31
CA CYS A 108 4.99 -2.68 3.73
C CYS A 108 5.29 -2.68 2.23
N TRP A 109 4.37 -2.15 1.44
CA TRP A 109 4.55 -1.91 0.00
C TRP A 109 4.65 -0.41 -0.28
N LEU A 110 5.70 -0.04 -1.01
CA LEU A 110 5.81 1.30 -1.59
C LEU A 110 5.34 1.23 -3.04
N LEU A 111 4.32 2.00 -3.39
CA LEU A 111 3.74 2.00 -4.73
C LEU A 111 4.28 3.17 -5.56
N ASN A 112 4.55 2.91 -6.84
CA ASN A 112 4.96 3.97 -7.75
C ASN A 112 3.75 4.80 -8.17
N ALA A 113 3.78 6.09 -7.87
CA ALA A 113 2.71 7.05 -8.21
C ALA A 113 2.30 7.02 -9.69
N ARG A 114 3.23 6.77 -10.62
CA ARG A 114 2.92 6.67 -12.06
C ARG A 114 2.07 5.43 -12.38
N HIS A 115 2.37 4.30 -11.76
CA HIS A 115 1.59 3.07 -11.97
C HIS A 115 0.20 3.20 -11.38
N VAL A 116 0.10 3.77 -10.18
CA VAL A 116 -1.18 4.00 -9.49
C VAL A 116 -2.07 4.97 -10.28
N LYS A 117 -1.50 6.04 -10.83
CA LYS A 117 -2.24 7.03 -11.64
C LYS A 117 -2.84 6.47 -12.93
N ASN A 118 -2.26 5.41 -13.47
CA ASN A 118 -2.74 4.78 -14.71
C ASN A 118 -3.91 3.81 -14.48
N VAL A 119 -4.28 3.51 -13.22
CA VAL A 119 -5.46 2.69 -12.92
C VAL A 119 -6.72 3.55 -13.03
N PRO A 120 -7.74 3.15 -13.81
CA PRO A 120 -8.97 3.92 -14.00
C PRO A 120 -9.75 4.17 -12.71
N GLY A 121 -10.50 5.27 -12.65
CA GLY A 121 -11.45 5.54 -11.55
C GLY A 121 -10.85 6.21 -10.32
N ARG A 122 -9.65 6.82 -10.41
CA ARG A 122 -9.06 7.57 -9.30
C ARG A 122 -9.88 8.82 -8.97
N PRO A 123 -10.33 9.00 -7.72
CA PRO A 123 -11.04 10.20 -7.28
C PRO A 123 -10.09 11.39 -7.10
N LYS A 124 -10.69 12.56 -6.72
CA LYS A 124 -9.93 13.83 -6.63
C LYS A 124 -9.67 14.31 -5.19
N THR A 125 -9.95 13.49 -4.18
CA THR A 125 -9.78 13.88 -2.76
C THR A 125 -8.95 12.86 -1.99
N ASP A 126 -8.10 13.31 -1.07
CA ASP A 126 -7.16 12.47 -0.31
C ASP A 126 -7.85 11.30 0.41
N LYS A 127 -9.03 11.54 1.02
CA LYS A 127 -9.80 10.46 1.67
C LYS A 127 -10.30 9.41 0.69
N LEU A 128 -10.81 9.84 -0.47
CA LEU A 128 -11.26 8.94 -1.53
C LEU A 128 -10.07 8.29 -2.23
N ASP A 129 -8.92 8.96 -2.31
CA ASP A 129 -7.68 8.39 -2.84
C ASP A 129 -7.21 7.21 -1.98
N ALA A 130 -7.17 7.34 -0.65
CA ALA A 130 -6.81 6.25 0.25
C ALA A 130 -7.80 5.06 0.15
N VAL A 131 -9.10 5.34 0.05
CA VAL A 131 -10.13 4.30 -0.13
C VAL A 131 -9.98 3.58 -1.47
N TRP A 132 -9.78 4.33 -2.53
CA TRP A 132 -9.59 3.78 -3.87
C TRP A 132 -8.31 2.96 -3.94
N LEU A 133 -7.21 3.47 -3.38
CA LEU A 133 -5.93 2.77 -3.33
C LEU A 133 -6.07 1.43 -2.58
N ALA A 134 -6.80 1.41 -1.46
CA ALA A 134 -7.06 0.18 -0.71
C ALA A 134 -7.80 -0.87 -1.56
N LYS A 135 -8.80 -0.46 -2.35
CA LYS A 135 -9.53 -1.36 -3.27
C LYS A 135 -8.62 -1.92 -4.37
N VAL A 136 -7.76 -1.08 -4.94
CA VAL A 136 -6.84 -1.47 -6.02
C VAL A 136 -5.78 -2.47 -5.52
N ILE A 137 -5.30 -2.30 -4.28
CA ILE A 137 -4.36 -3.22 -3.63
C ILE A 137 -5.05 -4.54 -3.31
N GLU A 138 -6.24 -4.49 -2.74
CA GLU A 138 -7.07 -5.63 -2.42
C GLU A 138 -7.34 -6.53 -3.64
N ALA A 139 -7.57 -5.92 -4.80
CA ALA A 139 -7.76 -6.59 -6.09
C ALA A 139 -6.44 -7.07 -6.75
N GLY A 140 -5.29 -6.86 -6.11
CA GLY A 140 -3.99 -7.28 -6.65
C GLY A 140 -3.53 -6.47 -7.89
N MET A 141 -4.12 -5.32 -8.15
CA MET A 141 -3.84 -4.50 -9.34
C MET A 141 -2.58 -3.63 -9.20
N CYS A 142 -1.89 -3.68 -8.07
CA CYS A 142 -0.67 -2.93 -7.81
C CYS A 142 0.54 -3.85 -7.60
N ARG A 143 1.71 -3.36 -8.02
CA ARG A 143 3.00 -4.01 -7.75
C ARG A 143 3.86 -3.12 -6.87
N PRO A 144 4.54 -3.68 -5.84
CA PRO A 144 5.43 -2.91 -5.00
C PRO A 144 6.68 -2.46 -5.77
N SER A 145 7.16 -1.28 -5.45
CA SER A 145 8.49 -0.81 -5.81
C SER A 145 9.53 -1.49 -4.92
N LEU A 146 10.72 -1.71 -5.45
CA LEU A 146 11.82 -2.27 -4.67
C LEU A 146 12.28 -1.27 -3.59
N VAL A 147 12.05 -1.60 -2.34
CA VAL A 147 12.66 -0.94 -1.19
C VAL A 147 13.74 -1.85 -0.63
N HIS A 148 14.99 -1.41 -0.68
CA HIS A 148 16.11 -2.22 -0.20
C HIS A 148 16.02 -2.47 1.31
N PRO A 149 16.56 -3.60 1.83
CA PRO A 149 16.68 -3.86 3.26
C PRO A 149 17.42 -2.75 4.02
N ALA A 150 17.13 -2.57 5.30
CA ALA A 150 17.68 -1.50 6.12
C ALA A 150 19.23 -1.33 6.05
N PRO A 151 20.06 -2.40 6.07
CA PRO A 151 21.51 -2.25 5.94
C PRO A 151 21.93 -1.61 4.61
N ILE A 152 21.31 -2.01 3.50
CA ILE A 152 21.58 -1.47 2.18
C ILE A 152 21.12 -0.01 2.07
N ARG A 153 19.99 0.35 2.67
CA ARG A 153 19.52 1.74 2.74
C ARG A 153 20.53 2.63 3.48
N ARG A 154 21.01 2.17 4.64
CA ARG A 154 22.05 2.90 5.42
C ARG A 154 23.32 3.09 4.62
N LEU A 155 23.81 2.06 3.94
CA LEU A 155 25.01 2.15 3.09
C LEU A 155 24.81 3.19 1.97
N ARG A 156 23.64 3.18 1.31
CA ARG A 156 23.29 4.16 0.26
C ARG A 156 23.25 5.58 0.80
N ASP A 157 22.71 5.77 1.99
CA ASP A 157 22.63 7.11 2.61
C ASP A 157 24.02 7.61 3.00
N LEU A 158 24.88 6.76 3.56
CA LEU A 158 26.30 7.09 3.82
C LEU A 158 27.07 7.43 2.54
N ALA A 159 26.87 6.68 1.47
CA ALA A 159 27.50 6.95 0.18
C ALA A 159 27.03 8.28 -0.43
N ARG A 160 25.73 8.60 -0.30
CA ARG A 160 25.16 9.89 -0.73
C ARG A 160 25.69 11.05 0.11
N TYR A 161 25.75 10.88 1.43
CA TYR A 161 26.30 11.87 2.34
C TYR A 161 27.78 12.16 2.02
N ARG A 162 28.62 11.11 1.89
CA ARG A 162 30.02 11.26 1.47
C ARG A 162 30.13 12.05 0.17
N ARG A 163 29.32 11.73 -0.83
CA ARG A 163 29.31 12.44 -2.13
C ARG A 163 28.93 13.91 -1.97
N ALA A 164 27.94 14.21 -1.14
CA ALA A 164 27.54 15.59 -0.85
C ALA A 164 28.69 16.38 -0.20
N ARG A 165 29.35 15.80 0.82
CA ARG A 165 30.49 16.44 1.50
C ARG A 165 31.68 16.67 0.57
N VAL A 166 32.00 15.74 -0.32
CA VAL A 166 33.05 15.93 -1.33
C VAL A 166 32.70 17.07 -2.28
N ARG A 167 31.44 17.18 -2.74
CA ARG A 167 30.99 18.29 -3.59
C ARG A 167 31.06 19.64 -2.88
N GLU A 168 30.64 19.71 -1.62
CA GLU A 168 30.76 20.92 -0.80
C GLU A 168 32.23 21.37 -0.69
N ARG A 169 33.12 20.45 -0.32
CA ARG A 169 34.54 20.74 -0.24
C ARG A 169 35.10 21.30 -1.57
N THR A 170 34.73 20.71 -2.70
CA THR A 170 35.17 21.20 -4.02
C THR A 170 34.65 22.60 -4.30
N ARG A 171 33.38 22.91 -3.93
CA ARG A 171 32.81 24.26 -4.07
C ARG A 171 33.57 25.29 -3.23
N GLU A 172 33.87 24.97 -1.99
CA GLU A 172 34.61 25.87 -1.11
C GLU A 172 36.06 26.13 -1.64
N LYS A 173 36.75 25.08 -2.12
CA LYS A 173 38.05 25.27 -2.79
C LYS A 173 37.96 26.23 -3.99
N ALA A 174 36.97 26.01 -4.89
CA ALA A 174 36.76 26.86 -6.05
C ALA A 174 36.34 28.31 -5.71
N ARG A 175 35.83 28.57 -4.50
CA ARG A 175 35.60 29.95 -3.99
C ARG A 175 36.87 30.65 -3.57
N LEU A 176 37.83 29.90 -3.04
CA LEU A 176 39.15 30.46 -2.61
C LEU A 176 40.06 30.72 -3.78
N GLU A 177 39.85 30.06 -4.91
CA GLU A 177 40.66 30.19 -6.14
C GLU A 177 40.18 31.36 -7.04
N LYS A 178 39.08 32.04 -6.69
CA LYS A 178 38.57 33.25 -7.38
C LYS A 178 39.04 34.51 -6.70
#